data_9b6463856c3929cb49381acda27e069c
#
_entry.id   9b6463856c3929cb49381acda27e069c
#
_cell.length_a   1.000
_cell.length_b   1.000
_cell.length_c   1.000
_cell.angle_alpha   90.00
_cell.angle_beta   90.00
_cell.angle_gamma   90.00
#
_symmetry.space_group_name_H-M   'P 1'
#
loop_
_entity.id
_entity.type
_entity.pdbx_description
1 polymer ?
#
loop_
_entity_poly.entity_id
_entity_poly.type
_entity_poly.pdbx_seq_one_letter_code
_entity_poly.pdbx_strand_id
1 'polypeptide(L)'
;LGEVEDLSCKLQTDSKELQEVVVVGKAGINGTKTGAAQSLSAKQIAEIPSITHGIADVARLNPQLTTSSNGAMSFAGTSNRYNSFMIDGAMNNDVFGLTADGSNGGQAGTQPVSMETIEQIQINVAPFDVRQSGFTGGAINAITKSGTNKFHGSVYGFGNNQNLIGNHYPYSDGTGYAPKYQKQQEYQWGITFGGPIIKDKLFFFVNYEDANKKYPNINGYGQTGSRVLKEEADDVLSKIKAMAAKQGYEYNGAFRNPDIYTKSKKFGAKIDRLRV
;
A
#
# COMPACT_ATOMS: atom_id res chain seq x y z
N LEU A 1 -40.79 62.35 21.07
CA LEU A 1 -41.52 61.77 19.94
C LEU A 1 -40.50 60.87 19.27
N GLY A 2 -40.46 59.56 19.67
CA GLY A 2 -39.61 58.57 19.12
C GLY A 2 -40.36 57.84 18.01
N GLU A 3 -39.74 57.76 16.86
CA GLU A 3 -40.17 56.98 15.71
C GLU A 3 -39.64 55.57 15.94
N VAL A 4 -40.52 54.55 15.99
CA VAL A 4 -40.20 53.16 16.12
C VAL A 4 -40.04 52.62 14.71
N GLU A 5 -38.80 52.40 14.27
CA GLU A 5 -38.52 51.64 13.03
C GLU A 5 -38.68 50.15 13.28
N ASP A 6 -39.69 49.56 12.68
CA ASP A 6 -39.87 48.11 12.63
C ASP A 6 -38.94 47.51 11.60
N LEU A 7 -37.83 46.98 12.07
CA LEU A 7 -36.89 46.16 11.28
C LEU A 7 -37.41 44.72 11.18
N SER A 8 -38.28 44.46 10.19
CA SER A 8 -38.67 43.11 9.84
C SER A 8 -37.57 42.44 9.00
N CYS A 9 -36.70 41.69 9.63
CA CYS A 9 -35.71 40.84 8.95
C CYS A 9 -36.35 39.49 8.56
N LYS A 10 -36.62 39.29 7.27
CA LYS A 10 -36.96 37.95 6.74
C LYS A 10 -35.68 37.14 6.65
N LEU A 11 -35.49 36.26 7.58
CA LEU A 11 -34.50 35.19 7.49
C LEU A 11 -34.95 34.22 6.39
N GLN A 12 -34.26 34.22 5.25
CA GLN A 12 -34.32 33.11 4.30
C GLN A 12 -33.57 31.95 4.91
N THR A 13 -34.27 30.84 5.10
CA THR A 13 -33.64 29.56 5.44
C THR A 13 -32.79 29.18 4.24
N ASP A 14 -31.47 29.38 4.34
CA ASP A 14 -30.50 28.78 3.40
C ASP A 14 -30.42 27.29 3.74
N SER A 15 -31.40 26.54 3.27
CA SER A 15 -31.33 25.09 3.21
C SER A 15 -30.36 24.77 2.08
N LYS A 16 -29.06 24.83 2.35
CA LYS A 16 -28.12 23.98 1.62
C LYS A 16 -28.56 22.57 1.95
N GLU A 17 -29.37 21.98 1.08
CA GLU A 17 -29.45 20.53 0.99
C GLU A 17 -28.03 20.03 0.74
N LEU A 18 -27.38 19.63 1.80
CA LEU A 18 -26.26 18.71 1.72
C LEU A 18 -26.85 17.50 0.99
N GLN A 19 -26.59 17.41 -0.32
CA GLN A 19 -26.87 16.21 -1.06
C GLN A 19 -26.19 15.10 -0.27
N GLU A 20 -27.01 14.30 0.37
CA GLU A 20 -26.65 13.17 1.15
C GLU A 20 -25.69 12.34 0.31
N VAL A 21 -24.41 12.40 0.62
CA VAL A 21 -23.49 11.37 0.21
C VAL A 21 -24.03 10.12 0.89
N VAL A 22 -24.72 9.30 0.14
CA VAL A 22 -25.11 7.97 0.59
C VAL A 22 -23.79 7.24 0.79
N VAL A 23 -23.21 7.41 1.95
CA VAL A 23 -22.18 6.53 2.45
C VAL A 23 -22.89 5.20 2.65
N VAL A 24 -22.85 4.36 1.63
CA VAL A 24 -23.19 2.95 1.75
C VAL A 24 -22.11 2.33 2.61
N GLY A 25 -22.27 2.48 3.89
CA GLY A 25 -21.32 2.09 4.90
C GLY A 25 -21.40 3.04 6.07
N LYS A 26 -22.60 3.20 6.67
CA LYS A 26 -22.64 3.65 8.05
C LYS A 26 -21.76 2.70 8.84
N ALA A 27 -20.55 3.15 9.16
CA ALA A 27 -19.79 2.63 10.29
C ALA A 27 -20.56 2.99 11.56
N GLY A 28 -21.85 2.63 11.60
CA GLY A 28 -22.61 2.56 12.81
C GLY A 28 -22.03 1.38 13.57
N ILE A 29 -21.70 1.57 14.82
CA ILE A 29 -21.57 0.50 15.79
C ILE A 29 -22.90 -0.25 15.72
N ASN A 30 -23.01 -1.18 14.77
CA ASN A 30 -24.14 -2.09 14.75
C ASN A 30 -23.89 -3.02 15.92
N GLY A 31 -24.77 -2.98 16.92
CA GLY A 31 -24.70 -3.87 18.08
C GLY A 31 -24.71 -5.38 17.75
N THR A 32 -24.81 -5.70 16.45
CA THR A 32 -24.67 -7.06 15.90
C THR A 32 -23.23 -7.41 15.49
N LYS A 33 -22.32 -6.43 15.40
CA LYS A 33 -20.90 -6.70 15.13
C LYS A 33 -20.18 -6.96 16.45
N THR A 34 -19.93 -8.23 16.72
CA THR A 34 -19.11 -8.67 17.85
C THR A 34 -17.65 -8.77 17.38
N GLY A 35 -16.73 -8.16 18.11
CA GLY A 35 -15.30 -8.14 17.79
C GLY A 35 -14.74 -6.72 17.67
N ALA A 36 -13.41 -6.58 17.74
CA ALA A 36 -12.73 -5.32 17.53
C ALA A 36 -12.64 -5.03 16.03
N ALA A 37 -13.44 -4.06 15.57
CA ALA A 37 -13.45 -3.63 14.17
C ALA A 37 -13.08 -2.15 14.08
N GLN A 38 -12.16 -1.82 13.19
CA GLN A 38 -11.80 -0.45 12.82
C GLN A 38 -12.13 -0.23 11.34
N SER A 39 -12.68 0.92 11.03
CA SER A 39 -12.98 1.31 9.66
C SER A 39 -12.38 2.67 9.37
N LEU A 40 -11.63 2.77 8.28
CA LEU A 40 -10.96 3.99 7.83
C LEU A 40 -11.50 4.35 6.45
N SER A 41 -12.05 5.55 6.33
CA SER A 41 -12.56 6.09 5.07
C SER A 41 -11.43 6.59 4.16
N ALA A 42 -11.71 6.76 2.86
CA ALA A 42 -10.76 7.32 1.90
C ALA A 42 -10.17 8.66 2.35
N LYS A 43 -10.98 9.54 2.96
CA LYS A 43 -10.50 10.82 3.49
C LYS A 43 -9.48 10.63 4.61
N GLN A 44 -9.77 9.76 5.57
CA GLN A 44 -8.83 9.46 6.65
C GLN A 44 -7.55 8.82 6.12
N ILE A 45 -7.67 7.91 5.15
CA ILE A 45 -6.52 7.26 4.50
C ILE A 45 -5.62 8.30 3.81
N ALA A 46 -6.20 9.28 3.13
CA ALA A 46 -5.45 10.34 2.45
C ALA A 46 -4.72 11.30 3.42
N GLU A 47 -5.21 11.45 4.65
CA GLU A 47 -4.60 12.28 5.69
C GLU A 47 -3.46 11.58 6.45
N ILE A 48 -3.32 10.25 6.29
CA ILE A 48 -2.29 9.47 6.97
C ILE A 48 -0.95 9.66 6.24
N PRO A 49 0.10 10.10 6.94
CA PRO A 49 1.42 10.11 6.36
C PRO A 49 1.88 8.67 6.08
N SER A 50 2.06 8.35 4.82
CA SER A 50 2.49 7.02 4.36
C SER A 50 3.86 7.11 3.73
N ILE A 51 4.74 6.19 4.06
CA ILE A 51 6.09 6.11 3.49
C ILE A 51 6.08 5.26 2.22
N THR A 52 5.34 4.16 2.25
CA THR A 52 5.32 3.16 1.17
C THR A 52 4.06 3.22 0.32
N HIS A 53 3.13 4.12 0.64
CA HIS A 53 1.77 4.18 0.06
C HIS A 53 1.10 2.81 0.05
N GLY A 54 1.24 2.11 1.19
CA GLY A 54 0.81 0.74 1.36
C GLY A 54 -0.29 0.55 2.41
N ILE A 55 -1.08 -0.51 2.23
CA ILE A 55 -2.12 -0.89 3.20
C ILE A 55 -1.51 -1.14 4.59
N ALA A 56 -0.27 -1.63 4.65
CA ALA A 56 0.44 -1.83 5.91
C ALA A 56 0.63 -0.52 6.70
N ASP A 57 0.87 0.62 6.02
CA ASP A 57 1.01 1.92 6.69
C ASP A 57 -0.29 2.36 7.36
N VAL A 58 -1.42 2.08 6.70
CA VAL A 58 -2.75 2.35 7.25
C VAL A 58 -3.11 1.38 8.37
N ALA A 59 -2.78 0.11 8.20
CA ALA A 59 -3.05 -0.93 9.19
C ALA A 59 -2.33 -0.68 10.52
N ARG A 60 -1.15 -0.03 10.50
CA ARG A 60 -0.39 0.35 11.71
C ARG A 60 -1.14 1.29 12.66
N LEU A 61 -2.19 1.96 12.21
CA LEU A 61 -3.05 2.76 13.09
C LEU A 61 -3.91 1.91 14.02
N ASN A 62 -4.00 0.63 13.78
CA ASN A 62 -4.69 -0.27 14.68
C ASN A 62 -3.78 -0.64 15.86
N PRO A 63 -4.16 -0.34 17.11
CA PRO A 63 -3.31 -0.60 18.28
C PRO A 63 -3.08 -2.10 18.56
N GLN A 64 -3.88 -2.97 17.97
CA GLN A 64 -3.74 -4.42 18.09
C GLN A 64 -2.82 -5.02 17.02
N LEU A 65 -2.34 -4.20 16.08
CA LEU A 65 -1.42 -4.64 15.04
C LEU A 65 0.01 -4.26 15.42
N THR A 66 0.88 -5.23 15.40
CA THR A 66 2.33 -5.03 15.48
C THR A 66 2.97 -5.38 14.15
N THR A 67 3.95 -4.59 13.73
CA THR A 67 4.70 -4.85 12.51
C THR A 67 6.13 -5.21 12.87
N SER A 68 6.61 -6.33 12.41
CA SER A 68 8.01 -6.72 12.59
C SER A 68 8.94 -6.00 11.60
N SER A 69 10.24 -6.08 11.82
CA SER A 69 11.26 -5.42 10.99
C SER A 69 11.22 -5.82 9.51
N ASN A 70 10.72 -7.02 9.21
CA ASN A 70 10.54 -7.52 7.84
C ASN A 70 9.18 -7.14 7.22
N GLY A 71 8.39 -6.31 7.89
CA GLY A 71 7.06 -5.89 7.42
C GLY A 71 5.92 -6.85 7.74
N ALA A 72 6.18 -7.96 8.45
CA ALA A 72 5.12 -8.91 8.80
C ALA A 72 4.14 -8.28 9.79
N MET A 73 2.86 -8.39 9.47
CA MET A 73 1.75 -7.88 10.28
C MET A 73 1.24 -8.96 11.22
N SER A 74 1.26 -8.68 12.52
CA SER A 74 0.75 -9.56 13.58
C SER A 74 -0.42 -8.89 14.28
N PHE A 75 -1.58 -9.50 14.25
CA PHE A 75 -2.75 -9.07 15.00
C PHE A 75 -2.81 -9.82 16.34
N ALA A 76 -2.87 -9.07 17.45
CA ALA A 76 -2.94 -9.62 18.79
C ALA A 76 -1.89 -10.73 19.07
N GLY A 77 -0.69 -10.60 18.52
CA GLY A 77 0.39 -11.56 18.71
C GLY A 77 0.33 -12.83 17.86
N THR A 78 -0.65 -12.96 16.95
CA THR A 78 -0.73 -14.11 16.04
C THR A 78 0.24 -13.98 14.87
N SER A 79 0.66 -15.10 14.29
CA SER A 79 1.50 -15.08 13.09
C SER A 79 0.74 -14.45 11.90
N ASN A 80 1.46 -13.71 11.06
CA ASN A 80 0.94 -13.11 9.83
C ASN A 80 0.26 -14.13 8.89
N ARG A 81 0.64 -15.41 8.95
CA ARG A 81 0.04 -16.49 8.15
C ARG A 81 -1.40 -16.79 8.49
N TYR A 82 -1.86 -16.37 9.67
CA TYR A 82 -3.24 -16.55 10.13
C TYR A 82 -4.13 -15.34 9.83
N ASN A 83 -3.58 -14.31 9.18
CA ASN A 83 -4.34 -13.15 8.76
C ASN A 83 -5.04 -13.38 7.42
N SER A 84 -6.11 -12.65 7.17
CA SER A 84 -6.77 -12.63 5.88
C SER A 84 -6.71 -11.24 5.27
N PHE A 85 -6.32 -11.19 4.00
CA PHE A 85 -6.39 -10.00 3.18
C PHE A 85 -7.51 -10.17 2.15
N MET A 86 -8.43 -9.23 2.10
CA MET A 86 -9.59 -9.28 1.21
C MET A 86 -9.69 -8.00 0.38
N ILE A 87 -10.19 -8.13 -0.82
CA ILE A 87 -10.55 -7.01 -1.70
C ILE A 87 -12.03 -7.18 -2.04
N ASP A 88 -12.85 -6.18 -1.71
CA ASP A 88 -14.32 -6.21 -1.86
C ASP A 88 -14.96 -7.49 -1.27
N GLY A 89 -14.39 -8.02 -0.20
CA GLY A 89 -14.83 -9.25 0.45
C GLY A 89 -14.30 -10.55 -0.16
N ALA A 90 -13.60 -10.50 -1.30
CA ALA A 90 -12.94 -11.66 -1.89
C ALA A 90 -11.55 -11.86 -1.28
N MET A 91 -11.22 -13.09 -0.87
CA MET A 91 -9.93 -13.43 -0.30
C MET A 91 -8.80 -13.27 -1.34
N ASN A 92 -7.75 -12.56 -0.96
CA ASN A 92 -6.55 -12.32 -1.75
C ASN A 92 -5.29 -12.64 -0.94
N ASN A 93 -5.31 -13.77 -0.25
CA ASN A 93 -4.21 -14.19 0.61
C ASN A 93 -3.06 -14.77 -0.22
N ASP A 94 -1.84 -14.59 0.28
CA ASP A 94 -0.70 -15.37 -0.19
C ASP A 94 -0.84 -16.83 0.26
N VAL A 95 -1.22 -17.69 -0.68
CA VAL A 95 -1.49 -19.12 -0.43
C VAL A 95 -0.22 -19.87 0.04
N PHE A 96 0.96 -19.40 -0.37
CA PHE A 96 2.23 -20.02 -0.04
C PHE A 96 2.84 -19.54 1.27
N GLY A 97 2.31 -18.43 1.84
CA GLY A 97 2.81 -17.83 3.08
C GLY A 97 4.23 -17.28 2.95
N LEU A 98 4.62 -16.83 1.76
CA LEU A 98 5.94 -16.31 1.44
C LEU A 98 6.07 -14.81 1.69
N THR A 99 4.92 -14.11 1.80
CA THR A 99 4.89 -12.67 1.96
C THR A 99 4.76 -12.26 3.42
N ALA A 100 5.46 -11.20 3.80
CA ALA A 100 5.39 -10.68 5.15
C ALA A 100 4.04 -10.03 5.47
N ASP A 101 3.42 -9.36 4.49
CA ASP A 101 2.13 -8.69 4.62
C ASP A 101 0.92 -9.60 4.39
N GLY A 102 1.15 -10.86 3.97
CA GLY A 102 0.09 -11.85 3.74
C GLY A 102 -0.69 -11.64 2.45
N SER A 103 -0.33 -10.66 1.62
CA SER A 103 -1.01 -10.38 0.36
C SER A 103 -0.26 -10.90 -0.87
N ASN A 104 -0.98 -11.14 -1.95
CA ASN A 104 -0.35 -11.48 -3.23
C ASN A 104 0.53 -10.33 -3.74
N GLY A 105 1.73 -10.66 -4.22
CA GLY A 105 2.70 -9.66 -4.71
C GLY A 105 3.62 -9.08 -3.63
N GLY A 106 3.34 -9.31 -2.35
CA GLY A 106 4.14 -8.78 -1.24
C GLY A 106 5.59 -9.24 -1.25
N GLN A 107 5.89 -10.42 -1.74
CA GLN A 107 7.27 -10.90 -1.92
C GLN A 107 8.09 -10.01 -2.86
N ALA A 108 7.46 -9.45 -3.89
CA ALA A 108 8.08 -8.50 -4.80
C ALA A 108 8.00 -7.05 -4.28
N GLY A 109 7.45 -6.83 -3.09
CA GLY A 109 7.23 -5.49 -2.52
C GLY A 109 6.15 -4.71 -3.26
N THR A 110 5.18 -5.39 -3.87
CA THR A 110 4.02 -4.79 -4.53
C THR A 110 2.74 -5.14 -3.77
N GLN A 111 1.71 -4.34 -3.96
CA GLN A 111 0.38 -4.59 -3.41
C GLN A 111 -0.59 -4.94 -4.53
N PRO A 112 -1.60 -5.77 -4.26
CA PRO A 112 -2.55 -6.21 -5.29
C PRO A 112 -3.46 -5.08 -5.78
N VAL A 113 -3.68 -4.06 -4.97
CA VAL A 113 -4.57 -2.94 -5.27
C VAL A 113 -3.87 -1.62 -4.97
N SER A 114 -4.16 -0.58 -5.76
CA SER A 114 -3.67 0.77 -5.51
C SER A 114 -4.39 1.42 -4.33
N MET A 115 -3.67 2.12 -3.46
CA MET A 115 -4.27 2.87 -2.33
C MET A 115 -5.29 3.90 -2.80
N GLU A 116 -5.04 4.55 -3.93
CA GLU A 116 -5.92 5.57 -4.49
C GLU A 116 -7.26 5.01 -4.99
N THR A 117 -7.35 3.70 -5.17
CA THR A 117 -8.59 3.04 -5.57
C THR A 117 -9.44 2.60 -4.39
N ILE A 118 -8.93 2.73 -3.17
CA ILE A 118 -9.61 2.29 -1.97
C ILE A 118 -10.56 3.37 -1.46
N GLU A 119 -11.80 3.00 -1.25
CA GLU A 119 -12.82 3.84 -0.60
C GLU A 119 -12.78 3.70 0.91
N GLN A 120 -12.54 2.48 1.38
CA GLN A 120 -12.58 2.16 2.79
C GLN A 120 -11.70 0.96 3.10
N ILE A 121 -10.98 1.01 4.21
CA ILE A 121 -10.30 -0.16 4.77
C ILE A 121 -11.01 -0.57 6.05
N GLN A 122 -11.40 -1.83 6.13
CA GLN A 122 -11.96 -2.43 7.34
C GLN A 122 -10.94 -3.40 7.92
N ILE A 123 -10.61 -3.21 9.18
CA ILE A 123 -9.72 -4.09 9.94
C ILE A 123 -10.53 -4.75 11.02
N ASN A 124 -10.64 -6.05 10.99
CA ASN A 124 -11.36 -6.85 11.96
C ASN A 124 -10.39 -7.76 12.69
N VAL A 125 -10.38 -7.69 14.01
CA VAL A 125 -9.59 -8.58 14.85
C VAL A 125 -10.53 -9.53 15.57
N ALA A 126 -10.34 -10.85 15.37
CA ALA A 126 -11.17 -11.92 15.93
C ALA A 126 -12.69 -11.70 15.69
N PRO A 127 -13.14 -11.58 14.43
CA PRO A 127 -14.57 -11.41 14.16
C PRO A 127 -15.34 -12.68 14.47
N PHE A 128 -16.52 -12.53 15.07
CA PHE A 128 -17.46 -13.63 15.32
C PHE A 128 -18.56 -13.72 14.23
N ASP A 129 -18.26 -13.26 13.02
CA ASP A 129 -19.20 -13.30 11.90
C ASP A 129 -18.97 -14.57 11.07
N VAL A 130 -19.98 -15.42 10.95
CA VAL A 130 -19.93 -16.68 10.19
C VAL A 130 -19.63 -16.50 8.70
N ARG A 131 -19.79 -15.30 8.16
CA ARG A 131 -19.43 -14.95 6.78
C ARG A 131 -17.94 -14.72 6.61
N GLN A 132 -17.21 -14.50 7.70
CA GLN A 132 -15.77 -14.30 7.72
C GLN A 132 -15.12 -15.55 8.26
N SER A 133 -14.51 -16.32 7.38
CA SER A 133 -13.87 -17.58 7.71
C SER A 133 -12.48 -17.70 7.07
N GLY A 134 -11.74 -18.75 7.42
CA GLY A 134 -10.45 -19.04 6.82
C GLY A 134 -9.26 -18.31 7.44
N PHE A 135 -9.43 -17.66 8.60
CA PHE A 135 -8.36 -17.01 9.35
C PHE A 135 -8.63 -17.06 10.86
N THR A 136 -7.58 -16.96 11.66
CA THR A 136 -7.65 -16.94 13.14
C THR A 136 -6.99 -15.70 13.74
N GLY A 137 -6.31 -14.92 12.94
CA GLY A 137 -5.71 -13.64 13.30
C GLY A 137 -6.65 -12.47 13.00
N GLY A 138 -6.14 -11.47 12.30
CA GLY A 138 -6.95 -10.34 11.82
C GLY A 138 -7.32 -10.46 10.35
N ALA A 139 -8.37 -9.76 9.96
CA ALA A 139 -8.76 -9.59 8.56
C ALA A 139 -8.68 -8.13 8.16
N ILE A 140 -8.05 -7.85 7.03
CA ILE A 140 -8.04 -6.55 6.37
C ILE A 140 -8.88 -6.67 5.10
N ASN A 141 -9.95 -5.91 5.01
CA ASN A 141 -10.79 -5.85 3.82
C ASN A 141 -10.67 -4.45 3.20
N ALA A 142 -10.08 -4.37 2.00
CA ALA A 142 -10.01 -3.17 1.21
C ALA A 142 -11.24 -3.09 0.30
N ILE A 143 -12.08 -2.09 0.52
CA ILE A 143 -13.26 -1.83 -0.30
C ILE A 143 -12.85 -0.83 -1.38
N THR A 144 -13.03 -1.19 -2.64
CA THR A 144 -12.66 -0.35 -3.76
C THR A 144 -13.72 0.70 -4.07
N LYS A 145 -13.28 1.86 -4.60
CA LYS A 145 -14.16 2.93 -5.06
C LYS A 145 -15.11 2.45 -6.13
N SER A 146 -16.29 3.04 -6.15
CA SER A 146 -17.33 2.83 -7.16
C SER A 146 -17.60 4.12 -7.92
N GLY A 147 -18.19 4.00 -9.11
CA GLY A 147 -18.69 5.16 -9.84
C GLY A 147 -19.87 5.81 -9.12
N THR A 148 -20.10 7.09 -9.39
CA THR A 148 -21.19 7.88 -8.85
C THR A 148 -21.98 8.52 -9.99
N ASN A 149 -23.06 9.26 -9.65
CA ASN A 149 -23.83 10.01 -10.66
C ASN A 149 -23.09 11.18 -11.31
N LYS A 150 -21.90 11.51 -10.79
CA LYS A 150 -21.03 12.54 -11.36
C LYS A 150 -19.74 11.91 -11.85
N PHE A 151 -19.25 12.34 -12.99
CA PHE A 151 -17.93 11.96 -13.44
C PHE A 151 -16.88 12.56 -12.51
N HIS A 152 -15.95 11.73 -12.08
CA HIS A 152 -14.81 12.12 -11.27
C HIS A 152 -13.60 11.31 -11.69
N GLY A 153 -12.45 11.92 -11.54
CA GLY A 153 -11.19 11.28 -11.84
C GLY A 153 -10.06 11.94 -11.07
N SER A 154 -8.99 11.23 -10.89
CA SER A 154 -7.78 11.74 -10.28
C SER A 154 -6.55 11.27 -11.04
N VAL A 155 -5.52 12.10 -11.02
CA VAL A 155 -4.18 11.75 -11.45
C VAL A 155 -3.27 11.98 -10.26
N TYR A 156 -2.44 11.01 -9.95
CA TYR A 156 -1.54 11.08 -8.81
C TYR A 156 -0.15 10.60 -9.19
N GLY A 157 0.84 11.05 -8.45
CA GLY A 157 2.22 10.62 -8.64
C GLY A 157 3.03 10.82 -7.37
N PHE A 158 3.82 9.80 -7.04
CA PHE A 158 4.74 9.78 -5.92
C PHE A 158 6.12 9.43 -6.44
N GLY A 159 7.13 10.08 -5.91
CA GLY A 159 8.51 9.81 -6.31
C GLY A 159 9.45 10.00 -5.14
N ASN A 160 10.42 9.11 -5.05
CA ASN A 160 11.50 9.17 -4.07
C ASN A 160 12.82 8.78 -4.72
N ASN A 161 13.89 9.44 -4.32
CA ASN A 161 15.25 9.11 -4.74
C ASN A 161 16.24 9.46 -3.64
N GLN A 162 17.49 9.02 -3.80
CA GLN A 162 18.55 9.27 -2.82
C GLN A 162 18.78 10.77 -2.51
N ASN A 163 18.40 11.69 -3.39
CA ASN A 163 18.60 13.12 -3.16
C ASN A 163 17.51 13.73 -2.27
N LEU A 164 16.35 13.10 -2.20
CA LEU A 164 15.22 13.51 -1.35
C LEU A 164 15.28 12.94 0.06
N ILE A 165 16.11 11.91 0.28
CA ILE A 165 16.28 11.24 1.60
C ILE A 165 17.31 12.00 2.44
N GLY A 166 17.54 13.22 2.34
CA GLY A 166 18.51 13.95 3.17
C GLY A 166 19.94 13.39 3.11
N ASN A 167 20.88 14.19 3.46
CA ASN A 167 22.28 13.81 3.47
C ASN A 167 22.73 13.64 4.92
N HIS A 168 23.38 12.52 5.19
CA HIS A 168 24.19 12.33 6.39
C HIS A 168 23.48 12.58 7.74
N TYR A 169 23.20 11.53 8.42
CA TYR A 169 22.93 11.61 9.86
C TYR A 169 24.22 11.26 10.63
N PRO A 170 24.48 11.91 11.77
CA PRO A 170 25.63 11.59 12.60
C PRO A 170 25.49 10.17 13.16
N TYR A 171 26.61 9.46 13.24
CA TYR A 171 26.63 8.22 14.00
C TYR A 171 26.34 8.50 15.48
N SER A 172 25.68 7.57 16.14
CA SER A 172 25.32 7.70 17.57
C SER A 172 26.53 7.77 18.49
N ASP A 173 27.69 7.32 18.04
CA ASP A 173 28.97 7.36 18.75
C ASP A 173 29.79 8.64 18.52
N GLY A 174 29.29 9.57 17.72
CA GLY A 174 29.95 10.83 17.39
C GLY A 174 31.17 10.69 16.46
N THR A 175 31.45 9.51 15.91
CA THR A 175 32.66 9.25 15.11
C THR A 175 32.59 9.78 13.67
N GLY A 176 31.43 10.28 13.24
CA GLY A 176 31.27 10.82 11.89
C GLY A 176 29.81 10.81 11.42
N TYR A 177 29.67 10.83 10.11
CA TYR A 177 28.36 10.80 9.45
C TYR A 177 28.22 9.52 8.64
N ALA A 178 27.00 8.99 8.60
CA ALA A 178 26.66 7.87 7.74
C ALA A 178 27.00 8.19 6.26
N PRO A 179 27.49 7.21 5.49
CA PRO A 179 27.77 7.43 4.08
C PRO A 179 26.49 7.83 3.35
N LYS A 180 26.67 8.62 2.30
CA LYS A 180 25.56 9.03 1.43
C LYS A 180 24.83 7.80 0.89
N TYR A 181 23.50 7.86 0.89
CA TYR A 181 22.69 6.80 0.28
C TYR A 181 23.10 6.52 -1.16
N GLN A 182 23.18 5.23 -1.49
CA GLN A 182 23.46 4.80 -2.85
C GLN A 182 22.30 5.18 -3.77
N LYS A 183 22.59 5.26 -5.07
CA LYS A 183 21.59 5.65 -6.07
C LYS A 183 20.39 4.70 -6.02
N GLN A 184 19.24 5.23 -5.61
CA GLN A 184 17.97 4.54 -5.59
C GLN A 184 16.89 5.40 -6.21
N GLN A 185 15.88 4.76 -6.73
CA GLN A 185 14.76 5.41 -7.37
C GLN A 185 13.48 4.62 -7.12
N GLU A 186 12.48 5.31 -6.67
CA GLU A 186 11.13 4.79 -6.55
C GLU A 186 10.17 5.81 -7.15
N TYR A 187 9.29 5.37 -8.02
CA TYR A 187 8.20 6.19 -8.51
C TYR A 187 6.94 5.35 -8.68
N GLN A 188 5.81 5.98 -8.46
CA GLN A 188 4.48 5.43 -8.62
C GLN A 188 3.59 6.54 -9.18
N TRP A 189 2.88 6.24 -10.25
CA TRP A 189 1.89 7.16 -10.79
C TRP A 189 0.68 6.40 -11.26
N GLY A 190 -0.46 7.05 -11.28
CA GLY A 190 -1.69 6.41 -11.70
C GLY A 190 -2.79 7.40 -12.03
N ILE A 191 -3.82 6.85 -12.61
CA ILE A 191 -5.05 7.58 -12.95
C ILE A 191 -6.25 6.78 -12.48
N THR A 192 -7.26 7.48 -12.01
CA THR A 192 -8.57 6.90 -11.72
C THR A 192 -9.64 7.67 -12.48
N PHE A 193 -10.69 6.98 -12.92
CA PHE A 193 -11.82 7.60 -13.56
C PHE A 193 -13.09 6.81 -13.28
N GLY A 194 -14.17 7.49 -12.93
CA GLY A 194 -15.45 6.87 -12.64
C GLY A 194 -16.62 7.79 -12.91
N GLY A 195 -17.79 7.19 -13.09
CA GLY A 195 -19.01 7.92 -13.36
C GLY A 195 -20.20 7.03 -13.73
N PRO A 196 -21.32 7.63 -14.13
CA PRO A 196 -22.50 6.88 -14.51
C PRO A 196 -22.41 6.42 -15.99
N ILE A 197 -22.71 5.15 -16.25
CA ILE A 197 -23.09 4.66 -17.57
C ILE A 197 -24.56 4.99 -17.79
N ILE A 198 -25.39 4.71 -16.79
CA ILE A 198 -26.80 5.08 -16.73
C ILE A 198 -27.03 5.75 -15.37
N LYS A 199 -27.48 7.01 -15.37
CA LYS A 199 -27.75 7.74 -14.14
C LYS A 199 -28.68 6.93 -13.23
N ASP A 200 -28.35 6.94 -11.94
CA ASP A 200 -29.07 6.27 -10.85
C ASP A 200 -29.16 4.74 -10.94
N LYS A 201 -28.56 4.12 -11.96
CA LYS A 201 -28.70 2.68 -12.19
C LYS A 201 -27.40 1.92 -12.40
N LEU A 202 -26.50 2.46 -13.22
CA LEU A 202 -25.31 1.73 -13.63
C LEU A 202 -24.09 2.65 -13.62
N PHE A 203 -23.07 2.25 -12.91
CA PHE A 203 -21.86 3.02 -12.70
C PHE A 203 -20.64 2.23 -13.12
N PHE A 204 -19.58 2.93 -13.46
CA PHE A 204 -18.26 2.32 -13.68
C PHE A 204 -17.18 3.05 -12.91
N PHE A 205 -16.13 2.35 -12.62
CA PHE A 205 -14.88 2.88 -12.08
C PHE A 205 -13.72 2.13 -12.70
N VAL A 206 -12.71 2.85 -13.18
CA VAL A 206 -11.50 2.29 -13.76
C VAL A 206 -10.28 2.94 -13.16
N ASN A 207 -9.20 2.19 -13.04
CA ASN A 207 -7.92 2.69 -12.57
C ASN A 207 -6.76 2.04 -13.32
N TYR A 208 -5.68 2.78 -13.43
CA TYR A 208 -4.39 2.29 -13.89
C TYR A 208 -3.29 2.85 -12.99
N GLU A 209 -2.32 2.02 -12.63
CA GLU A 209 -1.14 2.40 -11.87
C GLU A 209 0.11 1.73 -12.44
N ASP A 210 1.18 2.50 -12.54
CA ASP A 210 2.52 2.02 -12.86
C ASP A 210 3.47 2.41 -11.73
N ALA A 211 4.13 1.43 -11.15
CA ALA A 211 5.10 1.61 -10.08
C ALA A 211 6.42 0.93 -10.43
N ASN A 212 7.51 1.61 -10.16
CA ASN A 212 8.85 1.10 -10.38
C ASN A 212 9.74 1.47 -9.20
N LYS A 213 10.39 0.45 -8.64
CA LYS A 213 11.36 0.58 -7.56
C LYS A 213 12.68 0.01 -8.02
N LYS A 214 13.75 0.77 -7.80
CA LYS A 214 15.09 0.36 -8.14
C LYS A 214 16.04 0.70 -7.00
N TYR A 215 16.69 -0.33 -6.47
CA TYR A 215 17.62 -0.22 -5.36
C TYR A 215 18.95 -0.88 -5.73
N PRO A 216 20.08 -0.37 -5.22
CA PRO A 216 21.35 -1.06 -5.37
C PRO A 216 21.36 -2.35 -4.56
N ASN A 217 22.03 -3.35 -5.07
CA ASN A 217 22.25 -4.59 -4.32
C ASN A 217 23.35 -4.36 -3.27
N ILE A 218 22.95 -4.05 -2.04
CA ILE A 218 23.88 -3.83 -0.92
C ILE A 218 24.69 -5.09 -0.53
N ASN A 219 24.20 -6.26 -0.89
CA ASN A 219 24.90 -7.54 -0.68
C ASN A 219 25.76 -7.94 -1.88
N GLY A 220 25.90 -7.08 -2.89
CA GLY A 220 26.77 -7.30 -4.02
C GLY A 220 28.25 -7.29 -3.64
N TYR A 221 29.14 -7.65 -4.54
CA TYR A 221 30.57 -7.63 -4.31
C TYR A 221 31.20 -6.28 -4.68
N GLY A 222 32.27 -5.91 -3.97
CA GLY A 222 33.09 -4.75 -4.31
C GLY A 222 32.41 -3.38 -4.17
N GLN A 223 31.32 -3.30 -3.43
CA GLN A 223 30.67 -2.04 -3.07
C GLN A 223 30.99 -1.67 -1.62
N THR A 224 30.90 -0.38 -1.29
CA THR A 224 31.07 0.08 0.08
C THR A 224 30.02 -0.56 0.96
N GLY A 225 30.46 -1.29 2.00
CA GLY A 225 29.57 -2.03 2.90
C GLY A 225 29.16 -3.42 2.42
N SER A 226 29.64 -3.90 1.27
CA SER A 226 29.42 -5.28 0.85
C SER A 226 30.19 -6.27 1.73
N ARG A 227 29.59 -7.45 1.98
CA ARG A 227 30.22 -8.52 2.76
C ARG A 227 31.36 -9.23 2.02
N VAL A 228 31.41 -9.11 0.71
CA VAL A 228 32.40 -9.74 -0.16
C VAL A 228 33.24 -8.66 -0.79
N LEU A 229 34.52 -8.68 -0.51
CA LEU A 229 35.46 -7.75 -1.12
C LEU A 229 35.64 -8.11 -2.60
N LYS A 230 35.90 -7.10 -3.43
CA LYS A 230 36.08 -7.30 -4.87
C LYS A 230 37.24 -8.24 -5.15
N GLU A 231 38.35 -8.07 -4.44
CA GLU A 231 39.56 -8.90 -4.59
C GLU A 231 39.32 -10.37 -4.27
N GLU A 232 38.54 -10.65 -3.20
CA GLU A 232 38.17 -12.03 -2.83
C GLU A 232 37.29 -12.67 -3.89
N ALA A 233 36.32 -11.92 -4.43
CA ALA A 233 35.43 -12.41 -5.48
C ALA A 233 36.18 -12.68 -6.78
N ASP A 234 37.09 -11.80 -7.18
CA ASP A 234 37.90 -11.93 -8.38
C ASP A 234 38.88 -13.12 -8.26
N ASP A 235 39.45 -13.36 -7.08
CA ASP A 235 40.30 -14.53 -6.81
C ASP A 235 39.50 -15.86 -6.94
N VAL A 236 38.32 -15.92 -6.32
CA VAL A 236 37.42 -17.09 -6.44
C VAL A 236 37.02 -17.31 -7.89
N LEU A 237 36.66 -16.27 -8.63
CA LEU A 237 36.30 -16.37 -10.04
C LEU A 237 37.45 -16.89 -10.89
N SER A 238 38.69 -16.41 -10.65
CA SER A 238 39.88 -16.88 -11.35
C SER A 238 40.14 -18.39 -11.12
N LYS A 239 39.98 -18.84 -9.88
CA LYS A 239 40.09 -20.24 -9.50
C LYS A 239 39.04 -21.11 -10.19
N ILE A 240 37.76 -20.62 -10.23
CA ILE A 240 36.68 -21.33 -10.93
C ILE A 240 37.00 -21.47 -12.42
N LYS A 241 37.45 -20.39 -13.08
CA LYS A 241 37.86 -20.42 -14.49
C LYS A 241 39.00 -21.39 -14.76
N ALA A 242 39.98 -21.36 -13.89
CA ALA A 242 41.14 -22.28 -14.03
C ALA A 242 40.72 -23.76 -13.86
N MET A 243 39.84 -24.07 -12.92
CA MET A 243 39.29 -25.42 -12.74
C MET A 243 38.43 -25.85 -13.92
N ALA A 244 37.58 -24.98 -14.43
CA ALA A 244 36.74 -25.27 -15.59
C ALA A 244 37.59 -25.55 -16.84
N ALA A 245 38.61 -24.74 -17.08
CA ALA A 245 39.54 -24.94 -18.19
C ALA A 245 40.28 -26.29 -18.15
N LYS A 246 40.67 -26.76 -16.95
CA LYS A 246 41.25 -28.11 -16.76
C LYS A 246 40.30 -29.23 -17.18
N GLN A 247 39.01 -28.99 -17.13
CA GLN A 247 37.96 -29.94 -17.53
C GLN A 247 37.50 -29.77 -18.98
N GLY A 248 38.19 -28.88 -19.75
CA GLY A 248 37.81 -28.58 -21.13
C GLY A 248 36.55 -27.69 -21.28
N TYR A 249 36.13 -27.07 -20.21
CA TYR A 249 34.95 -26.18 -20.20
C TYR A 249 35.36 -24.72 -20.08
N GLU A 250 34.84 -23.88 -20.96
CA GLU A 250 35.02 -22.43 -20.88
C GLU A 250 33.96 -21.82 -19.99
N TYR A 251 34.36 -21.33 -18.80
CA TYR A 251 33.46 -20.66 -17.88
C TYR A 251 33.41 -19.16 -18.15
N ASN A 252 32.29 -18.69 -18.74
CA ASN A 252 32.04 -17.29 -19.09
C ASN A 252 31.27 -16.51 -18.00
N GLY A 253 31.11 -17.08 -16.82
CA GLY A 253 30.48 -16.40 -15.68
C GLY A 253 31.31 -15.22 -15.18
N ALA A 254 30.63 -14.24 -14.64
CA ALA A 254 31.23 -13.08 -13.98
C ALA A 254 30.39 -12.71 -12.78
N PHE A 255 31.02 -12.20 -11.72
CA PHE A 255 30.29 -11.55 -10.65
C PHE A 255 29.71 -10.23 -11.15
N ARG A 256 28.44 -10.02 -10.86
CA ARG A 256 27.72 -8.81 -11.22
C ARG A 256 26.99 -8.30 -10.01
N ASN A 257 26.86 -6.98 -9.89
CA ASN A 257 26.01 -6.33 -8.90
C ASN A 257 24.75 -5.78 -9.61
N PRO A 258 23.78 -6.63 -9.98
CA PRO A 258 22.56 -6.15 -10.59
C PRO A 258 21.80 -5.31 -9.57
N ASP A 259 21.25 -4.19 -10.02
CA ASP A 259 20.28 -3.48 -9.21
C ASP A 259 19.05 -4.37 -8.96
N ILE A 260 18.54 -4.30 -7.75
CA ILE A 260 17.26 -4.93 -7.42
C ILE A 260 16.17 -4.01 -7.93
N TYR A 261 15.31 -4.52 -8.78
CA TYR A 261 14.20 -3.74 -9.32
C TYR A 261 12.88 -4.48 -9.18
N THR A 262 11.84 -3.73 -8.91
CA THR A 262 10.45 -4.20 -8.90
C THR A 262 9.64 -3.32 -9.85
N LYS A 263 8.93 -3.93 -10.77
CA LYS A 263 7.99 -3.25 -11.67
C LYS A 263 6.60 -3.81 -11.43
N SER A 264 5.64 -2.93 -11.25
CA SER A 264 4.24 -3.30 -11.04
C SER A 264 3.35 -2.44 -11.93
N LYS A 265 2.49 -3.09 -12.70
CA LYS A 265 1.42 -2.43 -13.45
C LYS A 265 0.11 -3.01 -12.99
N LYS A 266 -0.79 -2.15 -12.56
CA LYS A 266 -2.10 -2.54 -12.05
C LYS A 266 -3.16 -1.90 -12.91
N PHE A 267 -4.13 -2.69 -13.29
CA PHE A 267 -5.34 -2.22 -13.95
C PHE A 267 -6.54 -2.79 -13.22
N GLY A 268 -7.50 -1.96 -12.91
CA GLY A 268 -8.75 -2.36 -12.30
C GLY A 268 -9.93 -1.74 -13.02
N ALA A 269 -11.02 -2.50 -13.12
CA ALA A 269 -12.29 -2.02 -13.62
C ALA A 269 -13.42 -2.61 -12.76
N LYS A 270 -14.38 -1.78 -12.41
CA LYS A 270 -15.55 -2.15 -11.61
C LYS A 270 -16.80 -1.58 -12.25
N ILE A 271 -17.84 -2.39 -12.27
CA ILE A 271 -19.16 -1.98 -12.75
C ILE A 271 -20.17 -2.32 -11.66
N ASP A 272 -20.89 -1.33 -11.22
CA ASP A 272 -21.88 -1.44 -10.14
C ASP A 272 -23.28 -1.15 -10.67
N ARG A 273 -24.23 -2.00 -10.35
CA ARG A 273 -25.64 -1.81 -10.65
C ARG A 273 -26.43 -1.63 -9.35
N LEU A 274 -27.08 -0.48 -9.21
CA LEU A 274 -28.08 -0.32 -8.16
C LEU A 274 -29.33 -1.13 -8.52
N ARG A 275 -29.73 -2.01 -7.61
CA ARG A 275 -31.07 -2.61 -7.64
C ARG A 275 -31.98 -1.64 -6.90
N VAL A 276 -32.89 -1.04 -7.63
CA VAL A 276 -34.03 -0.28 -7.06
C VAL A 276 -35.08 -1.27 -6.63
#